data_432a8be9ac1e9ed5d52d21cc97bdcd0b
#
_entry.id   432a8be9ac1e9ed5d52d21cc97bdcd0b
#
_cell.length_a   1.000
_cell.length_b   1.000
_cell.length_c   1.000
_cell.angle_alpha   90.00
_cell.angle_beta   90.00
_cell.angle_gamma   90.00
#
_symmetry.space_group_name_H-M   'P 1'
#
loop_
_entity.id
_entity.type
_entity.pdbx_description
1 polymer ?
#
loop_
_entity_poly.entity_id
_entity_poly.type
_entity_poly.pdbx_seq_one_letter_code
_entity_poly.pdbx_strand_id
1 'polypeptide(L)'
;MGELLALLTALIWAAAVILLKRSGESVPPFALNLFRVTVSSVLLLPTAFLAGQASVTSASLSDILLLVASGAIGVAISDTLFHASLNRIGAGISAIIDCLYSPLTVLLAFLALNERLSTLQLVGLALVLGGVFAAARHEPPHGVAPRQVAVGVVWGVLAMVALAVGIVIAKPVLDRSTLLWAATVRQVGCLAVMLPVALLSRRRAQILGALRPSSVWLHSLPGAVLGSYLGLICWIGGLKYTKVGVAAILNQSSTIYILILAAIFLKEPLTRRKLVASLVALAGIVLVTL
;
A
#
# COMPACT_ATOMS: atom_id res chain seq x y z
N MET A 1 22.62 1.53 1.39
CA MET A 1 21.63 2.64 1.39
C MET A 1 20.23 2.13 1.03
N GLY A 2 20.05 1.39 -0.06
CA GLY A 2 18.74 0.86 -0.45
C GLY A 2 18.09 -0.06 0.58
N GLU A 3 18.85 -0.95 1.20
CA GLU A 3 18.37 -1.86 2.25
C GLU A 3 17.90 -1.09 3.50
N LEU A 4 18.62 -0.03 3.88
CA LEU A 4 18.22 0.84 5.00
C LEU A 4 16.89 1.55 4.68
N LEU A 5 16.74 2.05 3.45
CA LEU A 5 15.50 2.68 3.00
C LEU A 5 14.33 1.68 2.99
N ALA A 6 14.56 0.44 2.57
CA ALA A 6 13.54 -0.61 2.60
C ALA A 6 13.09 -0.96 4.04
N LEU A 7 14.04 -1.07 4.98
CA LEU A 7 13.74 -1.29 6.41
C LEU A 7 13.00 -0.09 7.03
N LEU A 8 13.45 1.13 6.73
CA LEU A 8 12.76 2.35 7.17
C LEU A 8 11.33 2.40 6.63
N THR A 9 11.13 2.02 5.36
CA THR A 9 9.78 1.90 4.79
C THR A 9 8.91 0.97 5.61
N ALA A 10 9.42 -0.20 6.00
CA ALA A 10 8.66 -1.18 6.77
C ALA A 10 8.20 -0.62 8.14
N LEU A 11 9.07 0.10 8.83
CA LEU A 11 8.76 0.75 10.12
C LEU A 11 7.77 1.91 9.94
N ILE A 12 8.03 2.79 8.98
CA ILE A 12 7.20 3.96 8.69
C ILE A 12 5.79 3.51 8.27
N TRP A 13 5.71 2.50 7.39
CA TRP A 13 4.44 1.93 6.94
C TRP A 13 3.67 1.31 8.10
N ALA A 14 4.32 0.54 8.95
CA ALA A 14 3.68 -0.04 10.11
C ALA A 14 3.06 1.01 11.04
N ALA A 15 3.79 2.09 11.34
CA ALA A 15 3.27 3.21 12.13
C ALA A 15 2.09 3.90 11.42
N ALA A 16 2.22 4.12 10.10
CA ALA A 16 1.17 4.73 9.29
C ALA A 16 -0.13 3.90 9.32
N VAL A 17 -0.05 2.57 9.16
CA VAL A 17 -1.21 1.68 9.18
C VAL A 17 -1.98 1.79 10.49
N ILE A 18 -1.31 1.88 11.64
CA ILE A 18 -1.96 2.04 12.94
C ILE A 18 -2.72 3.36 13.04
N LEU A 19 -2.09 4.45 12.61
CA LEU A 19 -2.70 5.79 12.61
C LEU A 19 -3.90 5.85 11.66
N LEU A 20 -3.76 5.27 10.47
CA LEU A 20 -4.80 5.23 9.46
C LEU A 20 -5.96 4.32 9.87
N LYS A 21 -5.69 3.22 10.59
CA LYS A 21 -6.75 2.39 11.18
C LYS A 21 -7.61 3.19 12.16
N ARG A 22 -6.98 3.97 13.05
CA ARG A 22 -7.71 4.84 13.98
C ARG A 22 -8.50 5.92 13.25
N SER A 23 -7.93 6.53 12.21
CA SER A 23 -8.63 7.53 11.38
C SER A 23 -9.85 6.93 10.67
N GLY A 24 -9.71 5.68 10.19
CA GLY A 24 -10.76 4.95 9.48
C GLY A 24 -11.97 4.57 10.34
N GLU A 25 -11.90 4.70 11.67
CA GLU A 25 -13.05 4.51 12.56
C GLU A 25 -14.08 5.63 12.40
N SER A 26 -13.65 6.83 11.99
CA SER A 26 -14.49 8.01 11.84
C SER A 26 -14.60 8.53 10.41
N VAL A 27 -13.65 8.17 9.54
CA VAL A 27 -13.58 8.67 8.16
C VAL A 27 -13.81 7.53 7.16
N PRO A 28 -14.72 7.70 6.19
CA PRO A 28 -14.92 6.71 5.13
C PRO A 28 -13.64 6.44 4.33
N PRO A 29 -13.41 5.19 3.86
CA PRO A 29 -12.16 4.78 3.20
C PRO A 29 -11.74 5.67 2.04
N PHE A 30 -12.65 6.03 1.14
CA PHE A 30 -12.35 6.92 0.01
C PHE A 30 -11.99 8.34 0.46
N ALA A 31 -12.67 8.87 1.48
CA ALA A 31 -12.38 10.21 2.02
C ALA A 31 -11.01 10.24 2.72
N LEU A 32 -10.66 9.17 3.46
CA LEU A 32 -9.34 9.03 4.09
C LEU A 32 -8.23 8.92 3.04
N ASN A 33 -8.46 8.15 1.97
CA ASN A 33 -7.49 8.05 0.88
C ASN A 33 -7.33 9.39 0.14
N LEU A 34 -8.43 10.10 -0.17
CA LEU A 34 -8.37 11.44 -0.77
C LEU A 34 -7.55 12.41 0.11
N PHE A 35 -7.77 12.38 1.42
CA PHE A 35 -7.00 13.17 2.38
C PHE A 35 -5.49 12.85 2.30
N ARG A 36 -5.12 11.56 2.33
CA ARG A 36 -3.73 11.11 2.23
C ARG A 36 -3.07 11.56 0.93
N VAL A 37 -3.77 11.35 -0.20
CA VAL A 37 -3.28 11.74 -1.53
C VAL A 37 -3.11 13.25 -1.64
N THR A 38 -4.02 14.03 -1.06
CA THR A 38 -3.92 15.50 -1.01
C THR A 38 -2.70 15.94 -0.21
N VAL A 39 -2.52 15.43 1.01
CA VAL A 39 -1.37 15.75 1.86
C VAL A 39 -0.05 15.39 1.18
N SER A 40 0.05 14.19 0.62
CA SER A 40 1.27 13.76 -0.05
C SER A 40 1.55 14.56 -1.34
N SER A 41 0.54 14.92 -2.11
CA SER A 41 0.71 15.76 -3.30
C SER A 41 1.24 17.16 -2.92
N VAL A 42 0.66 17.77 -1.87
CA VAL A 42 1.11 19.08 -1.35
C VAL A 42 2.56 19.03 -0.87
N LEU A 43 3.01 17.92 -0.28
CA LEU A 43 4.39 17.78 0.20
C LEU A 43 5.35 17.40 -0.92
N LEU A 44 4.97 16.51 -1.84
CA LEU A 44 5.84 16.04 -2.93
C LEU A 44 6.15 17.15 -3.95
N LEU A 45 5.19 18.02 -4.27
CA LEU A 45 5.40 19.10 -5.24
C LEU A 45 6.59 20.00 -4.85
N PRO A 46 6.63 20.66 -3.66
CA PRO A 46 7.77 21.46 -3.27
C PRO A 46 9.05 20.63 -3.09
N THR A 47 8.94 19.38 -2.61
CA THR A 47 10.10 18.50 -2.45
C THR A 47 10.77 18.18 -3.78
N ALA A 48 9.99 17.84 -4.81
CA ALA A 48 10.51 17.60 -6.15
C ALA A 48 11.12 18.86 -6.76
N PHE A 49 10.52 20.02 -6.53
CA PHE A 49 11.03 21.32 -7.00
C PHE A 49 12.36 21.66 -6.33
N LEU A 50 12.44 21.60 -5.00
CA LEU A 50 13.65 21.90 -4.23
C LEU A 50 14.80 20.92 -4.50
N ALA A 51 14.47 19.66 -4.82
CA ALA A 51 15.45 18.65 -5.22
C ALA A 51 15.91 18.78 -6.69
N GLY A 52 15.42 19.76 -7.44
CA GLY A 52 15.73 19.90 -8.87
C GLY A 52 15.17 18.77 -9.74
N GLN A 53 14.20 18.02 -9.25
CA GLN A 53 13.57 16.88 -9.94
C GLN A 53 12.15 17.18 -10.44
N ALA A 54 11.75 18.44 -10.47
CA ALA A 54 10.42 18.85 -10.95
C ALA A 54 10.35 19.00 -12.48
N SER A 55 11.50 19.08 -13.18
CA SER A 55 11.53 19.36 -14.59
C SER A 55 11.19 18.14 -15.45
N VAL A 56 10.30 18.35 -16.40
CA VAL A 56 9.67 17.34 -17.29
C VAL A 56 10.30 17.37 -18.69
N THR A 57 11.50 17.94 -18.85
CA THR A 57 12.10 18.25 -20.17
C THR A 57 12.27 17.04 -21.11
N SER A 58 12.12 15.80 -20.61
CA SER A 58 12.23 14.58 -21.43
C SER A 58 11.04 13.60 -21.28
N ALA A 59 10.01 13.92 -20.50
CA ALA A 59 8.89 13.00 -20.31
C ALA A 59 7.88 13.11 -21.44
N SER A 60 7.55 11.98 -22.05
CA SER A 60 6.50 11.90 -23.06
C SER A 60 5.11 11.99 -22.43
N LEU A 61 4.11 12.38 -23.22
CA LEU A 61 2.71 12.35 -22.78
C LEU A 61 2.31 10.92 -22.33
N SER A 62 2.82 9.89 -23.01
CA SER A 62 2.57 8.50 -22.64
C SER A 62 3.12 8.17 -21.26
N ASP A 63 4.26 8.71 -20.85
CA ASP A 63 4.84 8.50 -19.53
C ASP A 63 3.94 9.09 -18.43
N ILE A 64 3.46 10.31 -18.67
CA ILE A 64 2.51 10.96 -17.75
C ILE A 64 1.22 10.16 -17.64
N LEU A 65 0.64 9.72 -18.76
CA LEU A 65 -0.60 8.94 -18.77
C LEU A 65 -0.42 7.58 -18.07
N LEU A 66 0.72 6.90 -18.27
CA LEU A 66 1.02 5.65 -17.55
C LEU A 66 1.13 5.87 -16.04
N LEU A 67 1.80 6.95 -15.60
CA LEU A 67 1.91 7.26 -14.17
C LEU A 67 0.56 7.67 -13.58
N VAL A 68 -0.28 8.41 -14.30
CA VAL A 68 -1.64 8.77 -13.88
C VAL A 68 -2.51 7.51 -13.77
N ALA A 69 -2.49 6.62 -14.78
CA ALA A 69 -3.20 5.35 -14.74
C ALA A 69 -2.73 4.45 -13.58
N SER A 70 -1.40 4.38 -13.38
CA SER A 70 -0.80 3.71 -12.22
C SER A 70 -1.28 4.30 -10.90
N GLY A 71 -1.35 5.62 -10.78
CA GLY A 71 -1.88 6.30 -9.59
C GLY A 71 -3.36 6.03 -9.37
N ALA A 72 -4.17 6.05 -10.44
CA ALA A 72 -5.60 5.76 -10.36
C ALA A 72 -5.88 4.32 -9.90
N ILE A 73 -5.15 3.33 -10.45
CA ILE A 73 -5.35 1.92 -10.10
C ILE A 73 -4.63 1.58 -8.78
N GLY A 74 -3.33 1.87 -8.69
CA GLY A 74 -2.47 1.44 -7.60
C GLY A 74 -2.50 2.34 -6.36
N VAL A 75 -3.20 3.49 -6.38
CA VAL A 75 -3.38 4.36 -5.21
C VAL A 75 -4.87 4.65 -5.00
N ALA A 76 -5.59 5.23 -6.00
CA ALA A 76 -6.98 5.62 -5.75
C ALA A 76 -7.87 4.39 -5.48
N ILE A 77 -7.80 3.34 -6.31
CA ILE A 77 -8.59 2.11 -6.12
C ILE A 77 -7.98 1.26 -5.01
N SER A 78 -6.69 0.92 -5.12
CA SER A 78 -6.02 0.02 -4.20
C SER A 78 -6.11 0.48 -2.76
N ASP A 79 -5.67 1.70 -2.43
CA ASP A 79 -5.64 2.17 -1.06
C ASP A 79 -7.06 2.39 -0.49
N THR A 80 -8.03 2.76 -1.34
CA THR A 80 -9.43 2.83 -0.90
C THR A 80 -9.96 1.47 -0.48
N LEU A 81 -9.67 0.42 -1.26
CA LEU A 81 -10.03 -0.96 -0.93
C LEU A 81 -9.25 -1.46 0.28
N PHE A 82 -7.95 -1.11 0.38
CA PHE A 82 -7.13 -1.45 1.53
C PHE A 82 -7.69 -0.85 2.83
N HIS A 83 -8.05 0.45 2.84
CA HIS A 83 -8.69 1.07 4.00
C HIS A 83 -10.05 0.47 4.33
N ALA A 84 -10.82 0.09 3.32
CA ALA A 84 -12.09 -0.61 3.53
C ALA A 84 -11.90 -2.01 4.13
N SER A 85 -10.86 -2.73 3.73
CA SER A 85 -10.41 -3.98 4.33
C SER A 85 -9.95 -3.76 5.76
N LEU A 86 -8.99 -2.86 5.96
CA LEU A 86 -8.39 -2.51 7.24
C LEU A 86 -9.45 -2.17 8.32
N ASN A 87 -10.50 -1.45 7.92
CA ASN A 87 -11.58 -1.08 8.83
C ASN A 87 -12.43 -2.30 9.25
N ARG A 88 -12.56 -3.32 8.39
CA ARG A 88 -13.38 -4.51 8.67
C ARG A 88 -12.67 -5.61 9.42
N ILE A 89 -11.44 -5.91 9.01
CA ILE A 89 -10.71 -7.10 9.51
C ILE A 89 -9.55 -6.76 10.44
N GLY A 90 -9.31 -5.46 10.68
CA GLY A 90 -8.24 -5.00 11.55
C GLY A 90 -6.87 -4.99 10.89
N ALA A 91 -5.89 -4.43 11.61
CA ALA A 91 -4.55 -4.21 11.08
C ALA A 91 -3.76 -5.52 10.94
N GLY A 92 -3.92 -6.45 11.86
CA GLY A 92 -3.17 -7.70 11.85
C GLY A 92 -3.49 -8.60 10.65
N ILE A 93 -4.77 -8.82 10.33
CA ILE A 93 -5.16 -9.64 9.16
C ILE A 93 -4.83 -8.88 7.87
N SER A 94 -5.06 -7.57 7.82
CA SER A 94 -4.71 -6.74 6.65
C SER A 94 -3.22 -6.79 6.32
N ALA A 95 -2.35 -6.79 7.33
CA ALA A 95 -0.90 -6.91 7.15
C ALA A 95 -0.49 -8.27 6.55
N ILE A 96 -1.18 -9.36 6.92
CA ILE A 96 -0.91 -10.66 6.31
C ILE A 96 -1.39 -10.71 4.85
N ILE A 97 -2.53 -10.08 4.53
CA ILE A 97 -3.02 -9.95 3.15
C ILE A 97 -2.07 -9.08 2.30
N ASP A 98 -1.46 -8.07 2.89
CA ASP A 98 -0.47 -7.21 2.22
C ASP A 98 0.73 -8.02 1.69
N CYS A 99 1.06 -9.17 2.29
CA CYS A 99 2.05 -10.11 1.77
C CYS A 99 1.76 -10.63 0.35
N LEU A 100 0.50 -10.56 -0.12
CA LEU A 100 0.14 -10.95 -1.49
C LEU A 100 0.71 -10.00 -2.55
N TYR A 101 1.08 -8.78 -2.19
CA TYR A 101 1.62 -7.79 -3.13
C TYR A 101 2.83 -8.34 -3.91
N SER A 102 3.80 -8.92 -3.22
CA SER A 102 5.03 -9.42 -3.84
C SER A 102 4.76 -10.56 -4.84
N PRO A 103 4.09 -11.68 -4.48
CA PRO A 103 3.81 -12.74 -5.42
C PRO A 103 2.87 -12.32 -6.56
N LEU A 104 1.92 -11.41 -6.31
CA LEU A 104 1.06 -10.89 -7.37
C LEU A 104 1.86 -10.04 -8.37
N THR A 105 2.82 -9.25 -7.90
CA THR A 105 3.70 -8.48 -8.79
C THR A 105 4.54 -9.40 -9.66
N VAL A 106 5.11 -10.46 -9.09
CA VAL A 106 5.88 -11.47 -9.84
C VAL A 106 5.00 -12.22 -10.84
N LEU A 107 3.79 -12.61 -10.45
CA LEU A 107 2.83 -13.27 -11.34
C LEU A 107 2.44 -12.37 -12.52
N LEU A 108 2.18 -11.07 -12.26
CA LEU A 108 1.84 -10.13 -13.33
C LEU A 108 3.03 -9.84 -14.25
N ALA A 109 4.25 -9.77 -13.71
CA ALA A 109 5.46 -9.66 -14.53
C ALA A 109 5.65 -10.90 -15.44
N PHE A 110 5.42 -12.11 -14.90
CA PHE A 110 5.38 -13.34 -15.69
C PHE A 110 4.38 -13.27 -16.85
N LEU A 111 3.14 -12.86 -16.58
CA LEU A 111 2.10 -12.76 -17.60
C LEU A 111 2.38 -11.66 -18.64
N ALA A 112 3.00 -10.56 -18.24
CA ALA A 112 3.29 -9.42 -19.11
C ALA A 112 4.58 -9.61 -19.94
N LEU A 113 5.57 -10.32 -19.41
CA LEU A 113 6.90 -10.46 -20.00
C LEU A 113 7.18 -11.85 -20.57
N ASN A 114 6.21 -12.80 -20.53
CA ASN A 114 6.39 -14.21 -20.93
C ASN A 114 7.57 -14.90 -20.19
N GLU A 115 7.91 -14.46 -19.00
CA GLU A 115 8.92 -15.12 -18.17
C GLU A 115 8.38 -16.45 -17.64
N ARG A 116 9.28 -17.40 -17.33
CA ARG A 116 8.86 -18.68 -16.71
C ARG A 116 9.00 -18.58 -15.21
N LEU A 117 7.94 -18.92 -14.49
CA LEU A 117 8.00 -19.07 -13.03
C LEU A 117 8.81 -20.33 -12.68
N SER A 118 9.76 -20.18 -11.78
CA SER A 118 10.48 -21.33 -11.22
C SER A 118 9.58 -22.13 -10.27
N THR A 119 9.90 -23.41 -10.06
CA THR A 119 9.19 -24.25 -9.07
C THR A 119 9.25 -23.61 -7.67
N LEU A 120 10.36 -22.94 -7.34
CA LEU A 120 10.56 -22.28 -6.06
C LEU A 120 9.57 -21.10 -5.88
N GLN A 121 9.36 -20.32 -6.94
CA GLN A 121 8.38 -19.22 -6.95
C GLN A 121 6.94 -19.73 -6.83
N LEU A 122 6.60 -20.85 -7.46
CA LEU A 122 5.29 -21.49 -7.32
C LEU A 122 5.04 -21.97 -5.88
N VAL A 123 6.04 -22.61 -5.25
CA VAL A 123 5.97 -23.00 -3.83
C VAL A 123 5.82 -21.77 -2.94
N GLY A 124 6.60 -20.70 -3.20
CA GLY A 124 6.51 -19.46 -2.47
C GLY A 124 5.11 -18.81 -2.56
N LEU A 125 4.53 -18.77 -3.77
CA LEU A 125 3.17 -18.31 -3.99
C LEU A 125 2.14 -19.13 -3.18
N ALA A 126 2.27 -20.45 -3.20
CA ALA A 126 1.38 -21.34 -2.44
C ALA A 126 1.48 -21.09 -0.91
N LEU A 127 2.70 -20.85 -0.39
CA LEU A 127 2.92 -20.51 1.02
C LEU A 127 2.27 -19.17 1.40
N VAL A 128 2.43 -18.13 0.57
CA VAL A 128 1.78 -16.83 0.83
C VAL A 128 0.26 -16.96 0.84
N LEU A 129 -0.32 -17.64 -0.17
CA LEU A 129 -1.76 -17.90 -0.21
C LEU A 129 -2.23 -18.72 0.99
N GLY A 130 -1.48 -19.74 1.39
CA GLY A 130 -1.75 -20.54 2.57
C GLY A 130 -1.74 -19.73 3.86
N GLY A 131 -0.75 -18.86 4.04
CA GLY A 131 -0.65 -17.93 5.18
C GLY A 131 -1.85 -16.98 5.26
N VAL A 132 -2.21 -16.34 4.13
CA VAL A 132 -3.39 -15.47 4.06
C VAL A 132 -4.68 -16.21 4.38
N PHE A 133 -4.85 -17.42 3.82
CA PHE A 133 -6.03 -18.24 4.07
C PHE A 133 -6.13 -18.71 5.54
N ALA A 134 -5.00 -19.11 6.14
CA ALA A 134 -4.94 -19.47 7.55
C ALA A 134 -5.30 -18.29 8.47
N ALA A 135 -4.83 -17.08 8.14
CA ALA A 135 -5.16 -15.86 8.89
C ALA A 135 -6.65 -15.50 8.76
N ALA A 136 -7.22 -15.66 7.57
CA ALA A 136 -8.59 -15.26 7.27
C ALA A 136 -9.65 -16.18 7.91
N ARG A 137 -9.35 -17.49 8.07
CA ARG A 137 -10.35 -18.49 8.50
C ARG A 137 -10.71 -18.49 9.98
N HIS A 138 -9.87 -18.00 10.87
CA HIS A 138 -9.91 -18.47 12.25
C HIS A 138 -10.16 -17.44 13.35
N GLU A 139 -10.18 -16.14 13.08
CA GLU A 139 -10.51 -15.16 14.14
C GLU A 139 -11.10 -13.88 13.54
N PRO A 140 -12.44 -13.84 13.37
CA PRO A 140 -13.09 -12.54 13.18
C PRO A 140 -12.74 -11.66 14.40
N PRO A 141 -12.45 -10.37 14.22
CA PRO A 141 -12.41 -9.44 15.33
C PRO A 141 -13.67 -9.62 16.18
N HIS A 142 -13.55 -9.58 17.51
CA HIS A 142 -14.68 -9.80 18.40
C HIS A 142 -15.90 -8.98 17.95
N GLY A 143 -17.03 -9.67 17.75
CA GLY A 143 -18.29 -9.03 17.32
C GLY A 143 -18.47 -8.80 15.83
N VAL A 144 -17.55 -9.22 14.97
CA VAL A 144 -17.68 -9.09 13.49
C VAL A 144 -18.26 -10.37 12.88
N ALA A 145 -19.34 -10.23 12.13
CA ALA A 145 -19.96 -11.38 11.48
C ALA A 145 -19.00 -12.00 10.42
N PRO A 146 -18.99 -13.35 10.26
CA PRO A 146 -18.11 -14.04 9.30
C PRO A 146 -18.21 -13.50 7.86
N ARG A 147 -19.41 -13.08 7.43
CA ARG A 147 -19.64 -12.45 6.14
C ARG A 147 -18.87 -11.12 5.97
N GLN A 148 -18.80 -10.32 7.02
CA GLN A 148 -18.07 -9.05 6.99
C GLN A 148 -16.57 -9.28 6.92
N VAL A 149 -16.06 -10.32 7.59
CA VAL A 149 -14.66 -10.74 7.49
C VAL A 149 -14.35 -11.19 6.06
N ALA A 150 -15.17 -12.05 5.46
CA ALA A 150 -14.99 -12.50 4.08
C ALA A 150 -14.96 -11.32 3.10
N VAL A 151 -15.87 -10.36 3.23
CA VAL A 151 -15.90 -9.14 2.42
C VAL A 151 -14.63 -8.30 2.63
N GLY A 152 -14.17 -8.16 3.87
CA GLY A 152 -12.94 -7.44 4.19
C GLY A 152 -11.70 -8.10 3.56
N VAL A 153 -11.61 -9.44 3.59
CA VAL A 153 -10.53 -10.21 2.94
C VAL A 153 -10.57 -10.02 1.43
N VAL A 154 -11.74 -10.14 0.81
CA VAL A 154 -11.89 -9.92 -0.65
C VAL A 154 -11.42 -8.51 -1.04
N TRP A 155 -11.77 -7.49 -0.29
CA TRP A 155 -11.32 -6.12 -0.57
C TRP A 155 -9.81 -5.97 -0.38
N GLY A 156 -9.23 -6.62 0.62
CA GLY A 156 -7.78 -6.64 0.82
C GLY A 156 -7.04 -7.31 -0.35
N VAL A 157 -7.54 -8.46 -0.82
CA VAL A 157 -6.97 -9.15 -1.98
C VAL A 157 -7.09 -8.30 -3.24
N LEU A 158 -8.26 -7.71 -3.51
CA LEU A 158 -8.46 -6.81 -4.66
C LEU A 158 -7.58 -5.57 -4.56
N ALA A 159 -7.34 -5.05 -3.35
CA ALA A 159 -6.40 -3.95 -3.12
C ALA A 159 -4.98 -4.34 -3.57
N MET A 160 -4.50 -5.53 -3.18
CA MET A 160 -3.16 -6.00 -3.56
C MET A 160 -3.03 -6.28 -5.05
N VAL A 161 -4.09 -6.80 -5.69
CA VAL A 161 -4.13 -6.95 -7.16
C VAL A 161 -4.04 -5.57 -7.83
N ALA A 162 -4.84 -4.60 -7.40
CA ALA A 162 -4.81 -3.24 -7.95
C ALA A 162 -3.45 -2.56 -7.73
N LEU A 163 -2.83 -2.75 -6.55
CA LEU A 163 -1.49 -2.24 -6.26
C LEU A 163 -0.45 -2.83 -7.21
N ALA A 164 -0.45 -4.15 -7.37
CA ALA A 164 0.48 -4.86 -8.24
C ALA A 164 0.33 -4.43 -9.71
N VAL A 165 -0.91 -4.34 -10.22
CA VAL A 165 -1.19 -3.81 -11.57
C VAL A 165 -0.67 -2.37 -11.71
N GLY A 166 -0.95 -1.51 -10.73
CA GLY A 166 -0.47 -0.12 -10.75
C GLY A 166 1.06 -0.02 -10.83
N ILE A 167 1.79 -0.86 -10.08
CA ILE A 167 3.25 -0.87 -10.11
C ILE A 167 3.80 -1.41 -11.43
N VAL A 168 3.23 -2.48 -11.96
CA VAL A 168 3.65 -3.04 -13.26
C VAL A 168 3.47 -2.01 -14.39
N ILE A 169 2.36 -1.26 -14.39
CA ILE A 169 2.14 -0.16 -15.35
C ILE A 169 3.19 0.96 -15.18
N ALA A 170 3.55 1.31 -13.95
CA ALA A 170 4.52 2.37 -13.69
C ALA A 170 5.97 1.97 -13.97
N LYS A 171 6.30 0.68 -13.85
CA LYS A 171 7.68 0.18 -13.85
C LYS A 171 8.54 0.70 -15.00
N PRO A 172 8.10 0.65 -16.28
CA PRO A 172 8.91 1.14 -17.40
C PRO A 172 9.27 2.63 -17.28
N VAL A 173 8.39 3.44 -16.68
CA VAL A 173 8.61 4.87 -16.47
C VAL A 173 9.49 5.12 -15.26
N LEU A 174 9.27 4.39 -14.16
CA LEU A 174 10.07 4.47 -12.93
C LEU A 174 11.56 4.19 -13.20
N ASP A 175 11.88 3.22 -14.06
CA ASP A 175 13.25 2.81 -14.34
C ASP A 175 14.07 3.91 -15.07
N ARG A 176 13.41 4.74 -15.90
CA ARG A 176 14.06 5.80 -16.69
C ARG A 176 13.85 7.20 -16.13
N SER A 177 13.04 7.38 -15.09
CA SER A 177 12.72 8.68 -14.51
C SER A 177 13.45 8.93 -13.20
N THR A 178 13.46 10.20 -12.77
CA THR A 178 13.87 10.51 -11.41
C THR A 178 12.78 10.11 -10.40
N LEU A 179 13.21 9.73 -9.21
CA LEU A 179 12.35 9.19 -8.17
C LEU A 179 11.22 10.16 -7.80
N LEU A 180 11.58 11.40 -7.46
CA LEU A 180 10.61 12.37 -6.95
C LEU A 180 9.66 12.85 -8.05
N TRP A 181 10.14 12.97 -9.30
CA TRP A 181 9.26 13.32 -10.40
C TRP A 181 8.18 12.25 -10.63
N ALA A 182 8.58 10.99 -10.76
CA ALA A 182 7.64 9.91 -11.01
C ALA A 182 6.65 9.73 -9.85
N ALA A 183 7.12 9.83 -8.61
CA ALA A 183 6.26 9.79 -7.43
C ALA A 183 5.26 10.96 -7.41
N THR A 184 5.72 12.18 -7.76
CA THR A 184 4.88 13.37 -7.78
C THR A 184 3.81 13.28 -8.87
N VAL A 185 4.20 12.94 -10.11
CA VAL A 185 3.25 12.80 -11.23
C VAL A 185 2.21 11.73 -10.94
N ARG A 186 2.63 10.58 -10.39
CA ARG A 186 1.73 9.50 -9.99
C ARG A 186 0.76 9.95 -8.92
N GLN A 187 1.21 10.70 -7.91
CA GLN A 187 0.40 11.11 -6.78
C GLN A 187 -0.55 12.26 -7.15
N VAL A 188 -0.06 13.28 -7.86
CA VAL A 188 -0.88 14.39 -8.38
C VAL A 188 -1.89 13.89 -9.41
N GLY A 189 -1.48 12.97 -10.29
CA GLY A 189 -2.37 12.31 -11.24
C GLY A 189 -3.48 11.51 -10.55
N CYS A 190 -3.14 10.80 -9.48
CA CYS A 190 -4.14 10.14 -8.64
C CYS A 190 -5.13 11.16 -8.05
N LEU A 191 -4.64 12.29 -7.52
CA LEU A 191 -5.49 13.37 -6.98
C LEU A 191 -6.42 13.93 -8.07
N ALA A 192 -5.89 14.15 -9.27
CA ALA A 192 -6.66 14.65 -10.42
C ALA A 192 -7.80 13.71 -10.82
N VAL A 193 -7.65 12.40 -10.62
CA VAL A 193 -8.71 11.41 -10.84
C VAL A 193 -9.69 11.34 -9.66
N MET A 194 -9.20 11.37 -8.43
CA MET A 194 -10.05 11.24 -7.24
C MET A 194 -10.92 12.48 -6.98
N LEU A 195 -10.40 13.66 -7.25
CA LEU A 195 -11.09 14.92 -6.94
C LEU A 195 -12.40 15.09 -7.72
N PRO A 196 -12.48 14.88 -9.05
CA PRO A 196 -13.75 14.87 -9.77
C PRO A 196 -14.75 13.85 -9.24
N VAL A 197 -14.29 12.63 -8.92
CA VAL A 197 -15.14 11.58 -8.33
C VAL A 197 -15.71 12.05 -6.99
N ALA A 198 -14.91 12.71 -6.15
CA ALA A 198 -15.36 13.28 -4.88
C ALA A 198 -16.40 14.39 -5.07
N LEU A 199 -16.17 15.31 -6.02
CA LEU A 199 -17.04 16.45 -6.30
C LEU A 199 -18.39 16.01 -6.89
N LEU A 200 -18.39 15.00 -7.77
CA LEU A 200 -19.60 14.45 -8.40
C LEU A 200 -20.37 13.49 -7.50
N SER A 201 -19.77 13.04 -6.40
CA SER A 201 -20.42 12.12 -5.47
C SER A 201 -21.61 12.75 -4.76
N ARG A 202 -22.69 12.00 -4.60
CA ARG A 202 -23.82 12.41 -3.74
C ARG A 202 -23.40 12.62 -2.27
N ARG A 203 -22.28 12.01 -1.84
CA ARG A 203 -21.69 12.14 -0.50
C ARG A 203 -20.56 13.16 -0.44
N ARG A 204 -20.48 14.09 -1.41
CA ARG A 204 -19.39 15.08 -1.52
C ARG A 204 -19.10 15.84 -0.22
N ALA A 205 -20.14 16.24 0.50
CA ALA A 205 -19.98 16.98 1.76
C ALA A 205 -19.24 16.15 2.82
N GLN A 206 -19.53 14.85 2.94
CA GLN A 206 -18.84 13.93 3.84
C GLN A 206 -17.42 13.66 3.39
N ILE A 207 -17.20 13.47 2.08
CA ILE A 207 -15.89 13.17 1.52
C ILE A 207 -14.96 14.38 1.67
N LEU A 208 -15.39 15.55 1.24
CA LEU A 208 -14.60 16.79 1.33
C LEU A 208 -14.49 17.29 2.76
N GLY A 209 -15.43 16.92 3.64
CA GLY A 209 -15.37 17.20 5.07
C GLY A 209 -14.12 16.65 5.75
N ALA A 210 -13.57 15.52 5.25
CA ALA A 210 -12.31 14.97 5.77
C ALA A 210 -11.10 15.89 5.55
N LEU A 211 -11.17 16.79 4.56
CA LEU A 211 -10.14 17.81 4.29
C LEU A 211 -10.23 19.02 5.22
N ARG A 212 -11.29 19.13 6.03
CA ARG A 212 -11.43 20.23 7.00
C ARG A 212 -10.70 19.84 8.30
N PRO A 213 -10.00 20.80 8.93
CA PRO A 213 -9.35 20.54 10.22
C PRO A 213 -10.35 20.01 11.26
N SER A 214 -9.99 18.90 11.89
CA SER A 214 -10.81 18.25 12.91
C SER A 214 -9.92 17.41 13.85
N SER A 215 -10.47 16.91 14.95
CA SER A 215 -9.73 16.04 15.87
C SER A 215 -9.16 14.79 15.21
N VAL A 216 -9.76 14.31 14.11
CA VAL A 216 -9.28 13.17 13.34
C VAL A 216 -7.91 13.44 12.70
N TRP A 217 -7.59 14.71 12.40
CA TRP A 217 -6.30 15.09 11.87
C TRP A 217 -5.13 14.70 12.77
N LEU A 218 -5.36 14.54 14.07
CA LEU A 218 -4.35 14.07 15.00
C LEU A 218 -3.76 12.69 14.60
N HIS A 219 -4.54 11.88 13.92
CA HIS A 219 -4.11 10.57 13.43
C HIS A 219 -3.95 10.54 11.89
N SER A 220 -4.87 11.19 11.15
CA SER A 220 -4.86 11.13 9.69
C SER A 220 -3.69 11.91 9.07
N LEU A 221 -3.31 13.06 9.64
CA LEU A 221 -2.20 13.86 9.11
C LEU A 221 -0.85 13.17 9.30
N PRO A 222 -0.44 12.74 10.52
CA PRO A 222 0.81 11.99 10.66
C PRO A 222 0.77 10.65 9.91
N GLY A 223 -0.38 9.97 9.85
CA GLY A 223 -0.54 8.75 9.04
C GLY A 223 -0.33 9.00 7.54
N ALA A 224 -0.82 10.13 7.01
CA ALA A 224 -0.61 10.52 5.62
C ALA A 224 0.86 10.92 5.34
N VAL A 225 1.46 11.70 6.23
CA VAL A 225 2.87 12.11 6.12
C VAL A 225 3.79 10.90 6.17
N LEU A 226 3.59 10.00 7.13
CA LEU A 226 4.40 8.79 7.24
C LEU A 226 4.16 7.85 6.05
N GLY A 227 2.92 7.45 5.77
CA GLY A 227 2.64 6.41 4.79
C GLY A 227 2.72 6.87 3.34
N SER A 228 2.20 8.06 3.02
CA SER A 228 2.03 8.50 1.63
C SER A 228 3.10 9.48 1.14
N TYR A 229 3.91 10.03 2.04
CA TYR A 229 5.01 10.92 1.70
C TYR A 229 6.35 10.28 2.05
N LEU A 230 6.70 10.15 3.34
CA LEU A 230 8.00 9.59 3.74
C LEU A 230 8.14 8.11 3.36
N GLY A 231 7.12 7.32 3.65
CA GLY A 231 7.10 5.89 3.31
C GLY A 231 7.21 5.66 1.80
N LEU A 232 6.52 6.47 1.00
CA LEU A 232 6.60 6.40 -0.47
C LEU A 232 8.01 6.70 -0.98
N ILE A 233 8.65 7.77 -0.49
CA ILE A 233 10.01 8.15 -0.88
C ILE A 233 11.00 7.04 -0.49
N CYS A 234 10.93 6.54 0.73
CA CYS A 234 11.79 5.46 1.20
C CYS A 234 11.56 4.17 0.41
N TRP A 235 10.29 3.82 0.11
CA TRP A 235 9.93 2.62 -0.64
C TRP A 235 10.49 2.63 -2.05
N ILE A 236 10.25 3.71 -2.81
CA ILE A 236 10.79 3.85 -4.16
C ILE A 236 12.32 3.93 -4.12
N GLY A 237 12.89 4.64 -3.12
CA GLY A 237 14.34 4.69 -2.93
C GLY A 237 14.95 3.31 -2.61
N GLY A 238 14.29 2.51 -1.80
CA GLY A 238 14.67 1.12 -1.55
C GLY A 238 14.73 0.30 -2.83
N LEU A 239 13.68 0.36 -3.65
CA LEU A 239 13.61 -0.33 -4.95
C LEU A 239 14.65 0.16 -5.96
N LYS A 240 15.04 1.44 -5.90
CA LYS A 240 16.02 2.04 -6.82
C LYS A 240 17.46 1.69 -6.46
N TYR A 241 17.80 1.62 -5.17
CA TYR A 241 19.20 1.52 -4.71
C TYR A 241 19.58 0.14 -4.18
N THR A 242 18.69 -0.88 -4.26
CA THR A 242 19.03 -2.27 -3.97
C THR A 242 18.31 -3.23 -4.91
N LYS A 243 18.65 -4.53 -4.85
CA LYS A 243 17.96 -5.55 -5.65
C LYS A 243 16.49 -5.61 -5.24
N VAL A 244 15.60 -5.68 -6.25
CA VAL A 244 14.14 -5.66 -6.02
C VAL A 244 13.68 -6.75 -5.05
N GLY A 245 14.23 -7.96 -5.16
CA GLY A 245 13.92 -9.06 -4.24
C GLY A 245 14.33 -8.76 -2.79
N VAL A 246 15.52 -8.19 -2.58
CA VAL A 246 16.00 -7.80 -1.23
C VAL A 246 15.11 -6.70 -0.65
N ALA A 247 14.80 -5.66 -1.46
CA ALA A 247 13.90 -4.59 -1.04
C ALA A 247 12.51 -5.12 -0.67
N ALA A 248 11.96 -6.06 -1.45
CA ALA A 248 10.67 -6.67 -1.19
C ALA A 248 10.66 -7.45 0.13
N ILE A 249 11.66 -8.30 0.39
CA ILE A 249 11.78 -9.05 1.64
C ILE A 249 11.86 -8.10 2.84
N LEU A 250 12.75 -7.11 2.79
CA LEU A 250 12.94 -6.16 3.87
C LEU A 250 11.68 -5.32 4.12
N ASN A 251 11.00 -4.89 3.08
CA ASN A 251 9.78 -4.11 3.20
C ASN A 251 8.63 -4.93 3.82
N GLN A 252 8.53 -6.22 3.51
CA GLN A 252 7.50 -7.11 4.06
C GLN A 252 7.70 -7.43 5.55
N SER A 253 8.87 -7.09 6.13
CA SER A 253 9.03 -7.12 7.59
C SER A 253 8.04 -6.19 8.31
N SER A 254 7.44 -5.23 7.60
CA SER A 254 6.32 -4.40 8.08
C SER A 254 5.18 -5.21 8.67
N THR A 255 4.91 -6.41 8.15
CA THR A 255 3.87 -7.30 8.66
C THR A 255 4.08 -7.63 10.13
N ILE A 256 5.32 -7.92 10.54
CA ILE A 256 5.65 -8.19 11.95
C ILE A 256 5.50 -6.93 12.79
N TYR A 257 6.00 -5.80 12.32
CA TYR A 257 5.86 -4.52 13.03
C TYR A 257 4.40 -4.10 13.18
N ILE A 258 3.56 -4.28 12.15
CA ILE A 258 2.12 -4.00 12.21
C ILE A 258 1.44 -4.90 13.26
N LEU A 259 1.75 -6.20 13.31
CA LEU A 259 1.18 -7.11 14.30
C LEU A 259 1.51 -6.67 15.73
N ILE A 260 2.77 -6.30 15.98
CA ILE A 260 3.23 -5.83 17.29
C ILE A 260 2.55 -4.50 17.65
N LEU A 261 2.59 -3.52 16.75
CA LEU A 261 1.99 -2.21 16.98
C LEU A 261 0.46 -2.29 17.11
N ALA A 262 -0.21 -3.16 16.35
CA ALA A 262 -1.64 -3.38 16.47
C ALA A 262 -2.00 -3.97 17.84
N ALA A 263 -1.20 -4.90 18.35
CA ALA A 263 -1.41 -5.45 19.70
C ALA A 263 -1.27 -4.36 20.79
N ILE A 264 -0.26 -3.50 20.67
CA ILE A 264 0.03 -2.45 21.68
C ILE A 264 -0.99 -1.30 21.58
N PHE A 265 -1.18 -0.73 20.39
CA PHE A 265 -1.92 0.52 20.21
C PHE A 265 -3.40 0.33 19.86
N LEU A 266 -3.77 -0.76 19.17
CA LEU A 266 -5.16 -1.06 18.80
C LEU A 266 -5.78 -2.13 19.67
N LYS A 267 -5.01 -2.73 20.60
CA LYS A 267 -5.44 -3.85 21.45
C LYS A 267 -5.95 -5.05 20.66
N GLU A 268 -5.44 -5.23 19.43
CA GLU A 268 -5.76 -6.42 18.65
C GLU A 268 -5.06 -7.65 19.23
N PRO A 269 -5.73 -8.81 19.34
CA PRO A 269 -5.11 -10.01 19.90
C PRO A 269 -3.99 -10.49 18.97
N LEU A 270 -2.77 -10.63 19.53
CA LEU A 270 -1.64 -11.27 18.91
C LEU A 270 -1.70 -12.78 19.16
N THR A 271 -2.38 -13.50 18.29
CA THR A 271 -2.54 -14.94 18.44
C THR A 271 -1.37 -15.69 17.82
N ARG A 272 -1.07 -16.91 18.34
CA ARG A 272 -0.06 -17.79 17.75
C ARG A 272 -0.31 -18.05 16.26
N ARG A 273 -1.60 -18.12 15.87
CA ARG A 273 -2.00 -18.35 14.48
C ARG A 273 -1.64 -17.19 13.56
N LYS A 274 -1.90 -15.94 13.97
CA LYS A 274 -1.48 -14.75 13.21
C LYS A 274 0.04 -14.71 13.06
N LEU A 275 0.77 -15.06 14.11
CA LEU A 275 2.23 -15.12 14.07
C LEU A 275 2.72 -16.21 13.11
N VAL A 276 2.20 -17.43 13.20
CA VAL A 276 2.55 -18.52 12.28
C VAL A 276 2.15 -18.18 10.84
N ALA A 277 0.94 -17.65 10.62
CA ALA A 277 0.48 -17.25 9.29
C ALA A 277 1.39 -16.18 8.66
N SER A 278 1.83 -15.19 9.45
CA SER A 278 2.76 -14.15 8.95
C SER A 278 4.15 -14.72 8.65
N LEU A 279 4.66 -15.63 9.49
CA LEU A 279 5.96 -16.28 9.24
C LEU A 279 5.92 -17.18 7.98
N VAL A 280 4.82 -17.92 7.78
CA VAL A 280 4.61 -18.71 6.56
C VAL A 280 4.54 -17.82 5.32
N ALA A 281 3.79 -16.71 5.39
CA ALA A 281 3.70 -15.75 4.30
C ALA A 281 5.06 -15.10 4.00
N LEU A 282 5.82 -14.70 5.01
CA LEU A 282 7.18 -14.15 4.85
C LEU A 282 8.16 -15.17 4.25
N ALA A 283 8.12 -16.41 4.70
CA ALA A 283 8.90 -17.50 4.08
C ALA A 283 8.54 -17.67 2.60
N GLY A 284 7.24 -17.62 2.27
CA GLY A 284 6.77 -17.65 0.89
C GLY A 284 7.31 -16.49 0.05
N ILE A 285 7.37 -15.26 0.59
CA ILE A 285 7.93 -14.09 -0.11
C ILE A 285 9.41 -14.29 -0.41
N VAL A 286 10.18 -14.82 0.54
CA VAL A 286 11.59 -15.13 0.31
C VAL A 286 11.74 -16.07 -0.88
N LEU A 287 10.94 -17.15 -0.96
CA LEU A 287 10.99 -18.10 -2.08
C LEU A 287 10.53 -17.50 -3.42
N VAL A 288 9.58 -16.55 -3.40
CA VAL A 288 9.10 -15.85 -4.61
C VAL A 288 10.16 -14.90 -5.17
N THR A 289 11.02 -14.36 -4.32
CA THR A 289 12.02 -13.35 -4.71
C THR A 289 13.40 -13.95 -5.05
N LEU A 290 13.61 -15.26 -4.81
CA LEU A 290 14.77 -16.04 -5.26
C LEU A 290 14.59 -16.50 -6.70
#